data_e095751345a905d0eeedc18f32384395
#
_entry.id   e095751345a905d0eeedc18f32384395
#
_cell.length_a   1.000
_cell.length_b   1.000
_cell.length_c   1.000
_cell.angle_alpha   90.00
_cell.angle_beta   90.00
_cell.angle_gamma   90.00
#
_symmetry.space_group_name_H-M   'P 1'
#
loop_
_entity.id
_entity.type
_entity.pdbx_description
1 polymer ?
#
loop_
_entity_poly.entity_id
_entity_poly.type
_entity_poly.pdbx_seq_one_letter_code
_entity_poly.pdbx_strand_id
1 'polypeptide(L)'
;MRINPREVSVVDSESVKQVFKTFLKPVFYEYLTAEPTPSVFTTTDPLYHAKLRKLLGSGMSESSLKSLQPVVQSKVDLLMSGLRKERDEKGFMDLYKWNHFYATDVIAELSFGQSFETLENGKVSTSQVHPWKTAH
;
A
#
# COMPACT_ATOMS: atom_id res chain seq x y z
N MET A 1 9.34 -25.72 12.56
CA MET A 1 8.30 -26.68 12.99
C MET A 1 7.54 -27.19 11.77
N ARG A 2 7.24 -28.49 11.66
CA ARG A 2 6.45 -29.02 10.55
C ARG A 2 4.95 -28.80 10.82
N ILE A 3 4.26 -28.14 9.92
CA ILE A 3 2.82 -27.81 10.05
C ILE A 3 1.98 -28.93 9.44
N ASN A 4 2.37 -29.41 8.25
CA ASN A 4 1.70 -30.51 7.56
C ASN A 4 2.73 -31.28 6.69
N PRO A 5 2.36 -32.35 5.94
CA PRO A 5 3.31 -33.13 5.13
C PRO A 5 4.09 -32.31 4.08
N ARG A 6 3.59 -31.14 3.68
CA ARG A 6 4.18 -30.31 2.62
C ARG A 6 4.64 -28.93 3.09
N GLU A 7 4.43 -28.59 4.37
CA GLU A 7 4.70 -27.24 4.90
C GLU A 7 5.53 -27.30 6.18
N VAL A 8 6.55 -26.45 6.22
CA VAL A 8 7.43 -26.28 7.38
C VAL A 8 7.46 -24.80 7.74
N SER A 9 7.21 -24.47 9.00
CA SER A 9 7.41 -23.12 9.53
C SER A 9 8.85 -22.98 10.01
N VAL A 10 9.54 -21.96 9.52
CA VAL A 10 10.90 -21.59 9.92
C VAL A 10 10.89 -20.22 10.60
N VAL A 11 11.63 -20.09 11.70
CA VAL A 11 11.69 -18.86 12.50
C VAL A 11 13.13 -18.36 12.70
N ASP A 12 14.13 -19.19 12.40
CA ASP A 12 15.52 -18.77 12.50
C ASP A 12 15.92 -17.88 11.31
N SER A 13 16.75 -16.87 11.60
CA SER A 13 17.12 -15.82 10.63
C SER A 13 17.82 -16.38 9.39
N GLU A 14 18.60 -17.45 9.51
CA GLU A 14 19.35 -17.98 8.38
C GLU A 14 18.45 -18.76 7.44
N SER A 15 17.58 -19.61 7.96
CA SER A 15 16.57 -20.33 7.16
C SER A 15 15.61 -19.35 6.48
N VAL A 16 15.17 -18.28 7.15
CA VAL A 16 14.33 -17.24 6.55
C VAL A 16 15.03 -16.58 5.36
N LYS A 17 16.31 -16.18 5.51
CA LYS A 17 17.10 -15.63 4.40
C LYS A 17 17.22 -16.60 3.22
N GLN A 18 17.43 -17.88 3.51
CA GLN A 18 17.50 -18.92 2.48
C GLN A 18 16.17 -19.07 1.75
N VAL A 19 15.05 -19.09 2.45
CA VAL A 19 13.71 -19.16 1.86
C VAL A 19 13.50 -18.01 0.88
N PHE A 20 13.77 -16.76 1.30
CA PHE A 20 13.60 -15.58 0.44
C PHE A 20 14.56 -15.50 -0.75
N LYS A 21 15.73 -16.17 -0.68
CA LYS A 21 16.69 -16.18 -1.79
C LYS A 21 16.44 -17.30 -2.79
N THR A 22 16.04 -18.47 -2.33
CA THR A 22 16.12 -19.72 -3.11
C THR A 22 14.77 -20.23 -3.57
N PHE A 23 13.73 -20.03 -2.76
CA PHE A 23 12.42 -20.59 -3.06
C PHE A 23 11.59 -19.64 -3.92
N LEU A 24 10.97 -20.21 -4.95
CA LEU A 24 10.01 -19.50 -5.79
C LEU A 24 8.66 -19.39 -5.07
N LYS A 25 7.88 -18.39 -5.43
CA LYS A 25 6.50 -18.27 -4.97
C LYS A 25 5.68 -19.45 -5.48
N PRO A 26 4.86 -20.07 -4.63
CA PRO A 26 3.95 -21.13 -5.08
C PRO A 26 2.83 -20.57 -5.98
N VAL A 27 2.29 -21.43 -6.83
CA VAL A 27 1.19 -21.11 -7.76
C VAL A 27 -0.04 -20.50 -7.05
N PHE A 28 -0.19 -20.75 -5.76
CA PHE A 28 -1.23 -20.12 -4.92
C PHE A 28 -1.32 -18.60 -5.10
N TYR A 29 -0.18 -17.92 -5.31
CA TYR A 29 -0.15 -16.46 -5.48
C TYR A 29 -0.86 -15.99 -6.76
N GLU A 30 -0.95 -16.82 -7.79
CA GLU A 30 -1.66 -16.52 -9.04
C GLU A 30 -3.18 -16.47 -8.84
N TYR A 31 -3.68 -17.23 -7.86
CA TYR A 31 -5.11 -17.23 -7.53
C TYR A 31 -5.55 -16.09 -6.60
N LEU A 32 -4.62 -15.31 -6.06
CA LEU A 32 -4.95 -14.19 -5.16
C LEU A 32 -5.43 -12.92 -5.89
N THR A 33 -5.35 -12.91 -7.20
CA THR A 33 -5.79 -11.75 -7.99
C THR A 33 -6.82 -12.19 -9.02
N ALA A 34 -7.85 -11.37 -9.20
CA ALA A 34 -8.79 -11.48 -10.31
C ALA A 34 -8.26 -10.74 -11.56
N GLU A 35 -7.18 -9.97 -11.42
CA GLU A 35 -6.60 -9.19 -12.52
C GLU A 35 -5.76 -10.09 -13.44
N PRO A 36 -5.89 -9.94 -14.78
CA PRO A 36 -5.15 -10.75 -15.74
C PRO A 36 -3.64 -10.43 -15.76
N THR A 37 -3.25 -9.27 -15.22
CA THR A 37 -1.84 -8.82 -15.23
C THR A 37 -1.17 -9.11 -13.89
N PRO A 38 -0.14 -9.96 -13.86
CA PRO A 38 0.57 -10.27 -12.63
C PRO A 38 1.28 -9.03 -12.05
N SER A 39 1.15 -8.83 -10.74
CA SER A 39 1.88 -7.80 -9.98
C SER A 39 3.20 -8.35 -9.41
N VAL A 40 4.00 -7.48 -8.79
CA VAL A 40 5.18 -7.90 -8.00
C VAL A 40 4.79 -8.91 -6.92
N PHE A 41 3.59 -8.79 -6.35
CA PHE A 41 3.12 -9.69 -5.30
C PHE A 41 2.66 -11.03 -5.85
N THR A 42 1.94 -11.03 -6.99
CA THR A 42 1.26 -12.23 -7.50
C THR A 42 2.07 -13.04 -8.49
N THR A 43 3.03 -12.44 -9.22
CA THR A 43 3.83 -13.18 -10.20
C THR A 43 4.67 -14.30 -9.58
N THR A 44 4.63 -15.47 -10.19
CA THR A 44 5.48 -16.64 -9.87
C THR A 44 6.70 -16.73 -10.78
N ASP A 45 6.74 -15.98 -11.89
CA ASP A 45 7.89 -15.88 -12.79
C ASP A 45 9.01 -15.04 -12.16
N PRO A 46 10.19 -15.62 -11.86
CA PRO A 46 11.30 -14.92 -11.22
C PRO A 46 11.90 -13.81 -12.10
N LEU A 47 11.92 -13.97 -13.43
CA LEU A 47 12.47 -12.98 -14.35
C LEU A 47 11.54 -11.76 -14.45
N TYR A 48 10.26 -12.00 -14.58
CA TYR A 48 9.26 -10.94 -14.58
C TYR A 48 9.21 -10.22 -13.23
N HIS A 49 9.28 -10.95 -12.12
CA HIS A 49 9.39 -10.38 -10.77
C HIS A 49 10.61 -9.47 -10.62
N ALA A 50 11.79 -9.91 -11.07
CA ALA A 50 13.01 -9.11 -11.02
C ALA A 50 12.89 -7.82 -11.84
N LYS A 51 12.26 -7.89 -13.03
CA LYS A 51 11.98 -6.71 -13.86
C LYS A 51 11.08 -5.72 -13.14
N LEU A 52 9.96 -6.17 -12.57
CA LEU A 52 9.04 -5.31 -11.82
C LEU A 52 9.71 -4.69 -10.59
N ARG A 53 10.48 -5.47 -9.83
CA ARG A 53 11.25 -4.97 -8.69
C ARG A 53 12.27 -3.91 -9.08
N LYS A 54 12.93 -4.07 -10.22
CA LYS A 54 13.88 -3.06 -10.72
C LYS A 54 13.17 -1.76 -11.09
N LEU A 55 11.99 -1.83 -11.71
CA LEU A 55 11.19 -0.66 -12.06
C LEU A 55 10.73 0.12 -10.81
N LEU A 56 10.25 -0.60 -9.79
CA LEU A 56 9.76 0.02 -8.56
C LEU A 56 10.88 0.44 -7.61
N GLY A 57 12.05 -0.21 -7.69
CA GLY A 57 13.14 -0.04 -6.74
C GLY A 57 13.72 1.38 -6.71
N SER A 58 13.71 2.09 -7.83
CA SER A 58 14.19 3.47 -7.90
C SER A 58 13.31 4.43 -7.10
N GLY A 59 11.99 4.27 -7.20
CA GLY A 59 11.03 5.07 -6.43
C GLY A 59 11.02 4.76 -4.93
N MET A 60 11.44 3.55 -4.56
CA MET A 60 11.51 3.07 -3.18
C MET A 60 12.92 3.16 -2.56
N SER A 61 13.83 3.89 -3.19
CA SER A 61 15.16 4.14 -2.63
C SER A 61 15.09 5.01 -1.37
N GLU A 62 16.08 4.89 -0.49
CA GLU A 62 16.13 5.67 0.75
C GLU A 62 16.10 7.19 0.48
N SER A 63 16.78 7.65 -0.59
CA SER A 63 16.77 9.05 -0.99
C SER A 63 15.39 9.51 -1.47
N SER A 64 14.70 8.68 -2.26
CA SER A 64 13.33 8.97 -2.70
C SER A 64 12.37 9.02 -1.52
N LEU A 65 12.46 8.07 -0.58
CA LEU A 65 11.62 8.06 0.62
C LEU A 65 11.87 9.29 1.50
N LYS A 66 13.13 9.73 1.66
CA LYS A 66 13.45 10.97 2.39
C LYS A 66 12.84 12.21 1.73
N SER A 67 12.84 12.29 0.40
CA SER A 67 12.22 13.41 -0.31
C SER A 67 10.70 13.48 -0.14
N LEU A 68 10.05 12.36 0.15
CA LEU A 68 8.61 12.26 0.39
C LEU A 68 8.21 12.58 1.84
N GLN A 69 9.17 12.63 2.76
CA GLN A 69 8.90 12.90 4.18
C GLN A 69 8.08 14.18 4.43
N PRO A 70 8.35 15.33 3.79
CA PRO A 70 7.54 16.54 3.99
C PRO A 70 6.08 16.34 3.56
N VAL A 71 5.85 15.60 2.48
CA VAL A 71 4.49 15.27 1.99
C VAL A 71 3.74 14.45 3.03
N VAL A 72 4.36 13.37 3.50
CA VAL A 72 3.79 12.50 4.55
C VAL A 72 3.50 13.30 5.81
N GLN A 73 4.44 14.17 6.24
CA GLN A 73 4.25 15.01 7.42
C GLN A 73 3.06 15.95 7.28
N SER A 74 2.89 16.61 6.13
CA SER A 74 1.72 17.47 5.89
C SER A 74 0.40 16.72 6.00
N LYS A 75 0.34 15.47 5.50
CA LYS A 75 -0.86 14.63 5.63
C LYS A 75 -1.11 14.18 7.08
N VAL A 76 -0.06 13.94 7.87
CA VAL A 76 -0.19 13.70 9.32
C VAL A 76 -0.77 14.92 10.03
N ASP A 77 -0.33 16.11 9.70
CA ASP A 77 -0.84 17.35 10.31
C ASP A 77 -2.33 17.56 9.98
N LEU A 78 -2.74 17.29 8.73
CA LEU A 78 -4.15 17.30 8.33
C LEU A 78 -4.97 16.25 9.08
N LEU A 79 -4.47 15.03 9.20
CA LEU A 79 -5.10 13.96 9.98
C LEU A 79 -5.34 14.40 11.42
N MET A 80 -4.31 14.94 12.07
CA MET A 80 -4.41 15.37 13.47
C MET A 80 -5.36 16.54 13.65
N SER A 81 -5.42 17.47 12.71
CA SER A 81 -6.36 18.59 12.74
C SER A 81 -7.80 18.10 12.57
N GLY A 82 -8.06 17.19 11.63
CA GLY A 82 -9.36 16.59 11.40
C GLY A 82 -9.89 15.81 12.60
N LEU A 83 -9.02 14.99 13.22
CA LEU A 83 -9.36 14.25 14.44
C LEU A 83 -9.74 15.18 15.60
N ARG A 84 -8.96 16.25 15.81
CA ARG A 84 -9.25 17.25 16.86
C ARG A 84 -10.59 17.94 16.61
N LYS A 85 -10.82 18.37 15.38
CA LYS A 85 -12.07 19.02 14.97
C LYS A 85 -13.27 18.10 15.23
N GLU A 86 -13.22 16.84 14.78
CA GLU A 86 -14.32 15.90 14.99
C GLU A 86 -14.59 15.62 16.46
N ARG A 87 -13.52 15.49 17.28
CA ARG A 87 -13.66 15.33 18.74
C ARG A 87 -14.37 16.54 19.37
N ASP A 88 -13.99 17.75 18.98
CA ASP A 88 -14.54 18.98 19.56
C ASP A 88 -16.00 19.18 19.15
N GLU A 89 -16.38 18.78 17.93
CA GLU A 89 -17.74 18.89 17.41
C GLU A 89 -18.68 17.80 17.94
N LYS A 90 -18.18 16.56 18.07
CA LYS A 90 -19.02 15.38 18.35
C LYS A 90 -18.79 14.73 19.72
N GLY A 91 -17.72 15.09 20.42
CA GLY A 91 -17.29 14.45 21.65
C GLY A 91 -16.57 13.11 21.47
N PHE A 92 -16.44 12.63 20.24
CA PHE A 92 -15.69 11.42 19.87
C PHE A 92 -15.01 11.59 18.51
N MET A 93 -14.09 10.67 18.14
CA MET A 93 -13.41 10.66 16.85
C MET A 93 -13.43 9.27 16.24
N ASP A 94 -13.68 9.18 14.94
CA ASP A 94 -13.65 7.93 14.19
C ASP A 94 -12.24 7.70 13.61
N LEU A 95 -11.39 7.01 14.39
CA LEU A 95 -10.02 6.70 13.99
C LEU A 95 -9.95 5.86 12.72
N TYR A 96 -10.90 4.93 12.51
CA TYR A 96 -10.92 4.09 11.31
C TYR A 96 -11.11 4.94 10.05
N LYS A 97 -12.12 5.81 10.06
CA LYS A 97 -12.42 6.72 8.96
C LYS A 97 -11.22 7.62 8.63
N TRP A 98 -10.67 8.29 9.63
CA TRP A 98 -9.58 9.24 9.44
C TRP A 98 -8.28 8.58 8.99
N ASN A 99 -7.93 7.40 9.53
CA ASN A 99 -6.79 6.63 9.03
C ASN A 99 -6.98 6.14 7.59
N HIS A 100 -8.22 5.82 7.21
CA HIS A 100 -8.52 5.45 5.83
C HIS A 100 -8.31 6.62 4.87
N PHE A 101 -8.77 7.82 5.24
CA PHE A 101 -8.52 9.04 4.47
C PHE A 101 -7.02 9.32 4.34
N TYR A 102 -6.29 9.22 5.44
CA TYR A 102 -4.84 9.40 5.44
C TYR A 102 -4.13 8.43 4.50
N ALA A 103 -4.43 7.14 4.60
CA ALA A 103 -3.82 6.14 3.74
C ALA A 103 -4.15 6.38 2.25
N THR A 104 -5.40 6.76 1.94
CA THR A 104 -5.85 7.07 0.59
C THR A 104 -5.12 8.27 0.02
N ASP A 105 -5.03 9.37 0.75
CA ASP A 105 -4.37 10.58 0.29
C ASP A 105 -2.86 10.42 0.16
N VAL A 106 -2.21 9.71 1.09
CA VAL A 106 -0.78 9.41 1.01
C VAL A 106 -0.48 8.54 -0.21
N ILE A 107 -1.21 7.44 -0.43
CA ILE A 107 -0.94 6.57 -1.58
C ILE A 107 -1.24 7.26 -2.90
N ALA A 108 -2.26 8.11 -2.97
CA ALA A 108 -2.56 8.91 -4.15
C ALA A 108 -1.43 9.88 -4.49
N GLU A 109 -0.96 10.63 -3.52
CA GLU A 109 0.17 11.58 -3.67
C GLU A 109 1.44 10.86 -4.11
N LEU A 110 1.78 9.73 -3.46
CA LEU A 110 2.97 8.94 -3.78
C LEU A 110 2.90 8.26 -5.16
N SER A 111 1.70 7.85 -5.60
CA SER A 111 1.53 7.11 -6.85
C SER A 111 1.25 8.00 -8.06
N PHE A 112 0.52 9.08 -7.86
CA PHE A 112 0.01 9.93 -8.94
C PHE A 112 0.51 11.39 -8.86
N GLY A 113 1.23 11.75 -7.78
CA GLY A 113 1.72 13.10 -7.56
C GLY A 113 0.64 14.10 -7.18
N GLN A 114 -0.54 13.64 -6.80
CA GLN A 114 -1.66 14.48 -6.36
C GLN A 114 -2.55 13.74 -5.36
N SER A 115 -3.02 14.47 -4.36
CA SER A 115 -3.93 13.97 -3.34
C SER A 115 -5.37 13.87 -3.85
N PHE A 116 -6.18 12.99 -3.24
CA PHE A 116 -7.63 12.98 -3.42
C PHE A 116 -8.37 13.95 -2.47
N GLU A 117 -7.63 14.66 -1.61
CA GLU A 117 -8.16 15.66 -0.68
C GLU A 117 -9.23 15.10 0.28
N THR A 118 -9.15 13.81 0.58
CA THR A 118 -10.12 13.16 1.47
C THR A 118 -9.96 13.61 2.92
N LEU A 119 -8.73 13.92 3.36
CA LEU A 119 -8.43 14.50 4.67
C LEU A 119 -8.96 15.93 4.81
N GLU A 120 -8.82 16.74 3.78
CA GLU A 120 -9.23 18.14 3.77
C GLU A 120 -10.74 18.27 3.77
N ASN A 121 -11.42 17.45 2.96
CA ASN A 121 -12.87 17.48 2.80
C ASN A 121 -13.62 16.66 3.87
N GLY A 122 -12.94 15.77 4.60
CA GLY A 122 -13.54 14.85 5.57
C GLY A 122 -14.51 13.84 4.97
N LYS A 123 -14.42 13.61 3.66
CA LYS A 123 -15.27 12.70 2.89
C LYS A 123 -14.59 12.24 1.60
N VAL A 124 -14.96 11.07 1.10
CA VAL A 124 -14.54 10.59 -0.22
C VAL A 124 -15.36 11.30 -1.29
N SER A 125 -14.70 11.97 -2.24
CA SER A 125 -15.37 12.56 -3.39
C SER A 125 -15.75 11.46 -4.38
N THR A 126 -17.04 11.28 -4.62
CA THR A 126 -17.56 10.25 -5.53
C THR A 126 -17.15 10.50 -6.99
N SER A 127 -16.82 11.73 -7.35
CA SER A 127 -16.36 12.10 -8.69
C SER A 127 -14.95 11.58 -9.02
N GLN A 128 -14.13 11.29 -8.00
CA GLN A 128 -12.76 10.81 -8.16
C GLN A 128 -12.66 9.28 -8.16
N VAL A 129 -13.69 8.58 -7.66
CA VAL A 129 -13.68 7.11 -7.53
C VAL A 129 -14.04 6.39 -8.84
N HIS A 130 -14.61 7.09 -9.83
CA HIS A 130 -15.05 6.49 -11.09
C HIS A 130 -14.64 7.26 -12.34
N PRO A 131 -13.33 7.48 -12.61
CA PRO A 131 -12.91 8.18 -13.83
C PRO A 131 -13.29 7.44 -15.13
N TRP A 132 -13.60 6.15 -15.08
CA TRP A 132 -14.00 5.37 -16.25
C TRP A 132 -15.49 5.42 -16.59
N LYS A 133 -16.35 5.99 -15.72
CA LYS A 133 -17.80 6.08 -16.00
C LYS A 133 -18.21 7.29 -16.86
N THR A 134 -17.29 8.17 -17.18
CA THR A 134 -17.55 9.39 -17.98
C THR A 134 -17.08 9.31 -19.44
N ALA A 135 -16.61 8.15 -19.90
CA ALA A 135 -16.25 7.92 -21.31
C ALA A 135 -17.37 7.17 -22.01
N HIS A 136 -18.44 7.88 -22.39
CA HIS A 136 -19.41 7.50 -23.42
C HIS A 136 -19.61 8.66 -24.39
#